data_78e7e74331a15e438f250a298951d816
#
_entry.id   78e7e74331a15e438f250a298951d816
#
_cell.length_a   1.000
_cell.length_b   1.000
_cell.length_c   1.000
_cell.angle_alpha   90.00
_cell.angle_beta   90.00
_cell.angle_gamma   90.00
#
_symmetry.space_group_name_H-M   'P 1'
#
loop_
_entity.id
_entity.type
_entity.pdbx_description
1 polymer ?
#
loop_
_entity_poly.entity_id
_entity_poly.type
_entity_poly.pdbx_seq_one_letter_code
_entity_poly.pdbx_strand_id
1 'polypeptide(L)'
;LMVLADPEMTGQIKETIRAKQVNAEAALTEVTDMFIAIFEGMEDNPYMQERAADIRDVTKRVLANLLGKKLPNPATINEESIVVAHDLTPSDTAQLNKKYVKAFVTNIGGRTSHSAIMARTLEIAAVLGTNNITELVKDGDILAVSGITGEVVINPTEEQIAEFKAAGEAYAKQKAEWALLKDAQTVTADGKHFELAANIGTPKDV
;
A
#
# COMPACT_ATOMS: atom_id res chain seq x y z
N LEU A 1 10.23 2.95 -14.55
CA LEU A 1 10.84 3.35 -15.84
C LEU A 1 11.94 2.35 -16.28
N MET A 2 12.82 1.85 -15.40
CA MET A 2 13.87 0.91 -15.77
C MET A 2 13.32 -0.40 -16.34
N VAL A 3 12.28 -0.98 -15.77
CA VAL A 3 11.62 -2.21 -16.27
C VAL A 3 11.10 -2.04 -17.71
N LEU A 4 10.47 -0.91 -18.01
CA LEU A 4 9.94 -0.61 -19.36
C LEU A 4 11.04 -0.34 -20.40
N ALA A 5 12.21 0.04 -19.95
CA ALA A 5 13.37 0.31 -20.82
C ALA A 5 14.32 -0.89 -20.94
N ASP A 6 13.99 -2.02 -20.29
CA ASP A 6 14.79 -3.22 -20.36
C ASP A 6 14.78 -3.80 -21.78
N PRO A 7 15.94 -3.83 -22.49
CA PRO A 7 16.01 -4.28 -23.87
C PRO A 7 15.75 -5.77 -24.01
N GLU A 8 16.05 -6.58 -22.99
CA GLU A 8 15.85 -8.01 -23.01
C GLU A 8 14.33 -8.33 -22.95
N MET A 9 13.63 -7.77 -21.97
CA MET A 9 12.20 -7.96 -21.83
C MET A 9 11.43 -7.43 -23.04
N THR A 10 11.73 -6.22 -23.51
CA THR A 10 11.05 -5.63 -24.67
C THR A 10 11.41 -6.36 -25.97
N GLY A 11 12.63 -6.91 -26.08
CA GLY A 11 13.07 -7.76 -27.17
C GLY A 11 12.26 -9.06 -27.25
N GLN A 12 12.16 -9.76 -26.14
CA GLN A 12 11.39 -11.03 -26.04
C GLN A 12 9.90 -10.82 -26.31
N ILE A 13 9.29 -9.72 -25.83
CA ILE A 13 7.89 -9.40 -26.15
C ILE A 13 7.71 -9.24 -27.67
N LYS A 14 8.58 -8.49 -28.34
CA LYS A 14 8.50 -8.30 -29.81
C LYS A 14 8.72 -9.60 -30.57
N GLU A 15 9.62 -10.44 -30.11
CA GLU A 15 9.87 -11.76 -30.70
C GLU A 15 8.68 -12.70 -30.52
N THR A 16 8.07 -12.73 -29.34
CA THR A 16 6.89 -13.52 -29.04
C THR A 16 5.71 -13.12 -29.96
N ILE A 17 5.49 -11.81 -30.15
CA ILE A 17 4.46 -11.33 -31.09
C ILE A 17 4.70 -11.86 -32.49
N ARG A 18 5.96 -11.81 -32.98
CA ARG A 18 6.30 -12.23 -34.34
C ARG A 18 6.24 -13.75 -34.52
N ALA A 19 6.78 -14.49 -33.56
CA ALA A 19 6.88 -15.94 -33.63
C ALA A 19 5.52 -16.64 -33.44
N LYS A 20 4.71 -16.15 -32.49
CA LYS A 20 3.43 -16.77 -32.13
C LYS A 20 2.23 -16.11 -32.79
N GLN A 21 2.39 -15.00 -33.52
CA GLN A 21 1.31 -14.24 -34.15
C GLN A 21 0.19 -13.85 -33.14
N VAL A 22 0.58 -13.49 -31.90
CA VAL A 22 -0.33 -13.06 -30.84
C VAL A 22 -0.33 -11.53 -30.73
N ASN A 23 -1.34 -10.96 -30.05
CA ASN A 23 -1.42 -9.53 -29.79
C ASN A 23 -0.40 -9.09 -28.71
N ALA A 24 -0.24 -7.80 -28.54
CA ALA A 24 0.74 -7.24 -27.61
C ALA A 24 0.44 -7.61 -26.15
N GLU A 25 -0.85 -7.65 -25.79
CA GLU A 25 -1.30 -7.98 -24.43
C GLU A 25 -0.94 -9.43 -24.06
N ALA A 26 -1.17 -10.38 -24.95
CA ALA A 26 -0.84 -11.77 -24.72
C ALA A 26 0.67 -11.99 -24.63
N ALA A 27 1.45 -11.37 -25.54
CA ALA A 27 2.90 -11.45 -25.53
C ALA A 27 3.52 -10.81 -24.26
N LEU A 28 2.98 -9.65 -23.86
CA LEU A 28 3.41 -8.98 -22.61
C LEU A 28 3.16 -9.90 -21.41
N THR A 29 1.95 -10.43 -21.26
CA THR A 29 1.59 -11.32 -20.15
C THR A 29 2.50 -12.54 -20.11
N GLU A 30 2.68 -13.24 -21.23
CA GLU A 30 3.50 -14.45 -21.31
C GLU A 30 4.95 -14.18 -20.88
N VAL A 31 5.56 -13.14 -21.44
CA VAL A 31 6.96 -12.81 -21.16
C VAL A 31 7.14 -12.34 -19.72
N THR A 32 6.25 -11.49 -19.21
CA THR A 32 6.37 -11.00 -17.84
C THR A 32 6.09 -12.09 -16.80
N ASP A 33 5.14 -13.00 -17.04
CA ASP A 33 4.89 -14.15 -16.17
C ASP A 33 6.11 -15.07 -16.08
N MET A 34 6.85 -15.25 -17.18
CA MET A 34 8.10 -16.00 -17.19
C MET A 34 9.17 -15.32 -16.31
N PHE A 35 9.38 -14.01 -16.43
CA PHE A 35 10.32 -13.27 -15.57
C PHE A 35 9.91 -13.31 -14.11
N ILE A 36 8.62 -13.12 -13.82
CA ILE A 36 8.08 -13.20 -12.46
C ILE A 36 8.37 -14.58 -11.85
N ALA A 37 8.08 -15.66 -12.57
CA ALA A 37 8.33 -17.02 -12.11
C ALA A 37 9.83 -17.27 -11.83
N ILE A 38 10.72 -16.74 -12.66
CA ILE A 38 12.18 -16.84 -12.44
C ILE A 38 12.57 -16.14 -11.15
N PHE A 39 12.11 -14.91 -10.92
CA PHE A 39 12.48 -14.14 -9.75
C PHE A 39 11.85 -14.68 -8.45
N GLU A 40 10.64 -15.18 -8.51
CA GLU A 40 9.97 -15.84 -7.37
C GLU A 40 10.62 -17.17 -7.01
N GLY A 41 11.15 -17.91 -8.00
CA GLY A 41 11.91 -19.13 -7.77
C GLY A 41 13.26 -18.93 -7.07
N MET A 42 13.73 -17.68 -6.91
CA MET A 42 14.96 -17.34 -6.19
C MET A 42 14.68 -17.19 -4.68
N GLU A 43 14.31 -18.28 -4.00
CA GLU A 43 13.87 -18.29 -2.59
C GLU A 43 14.89 -17.67 -1.63
N ASP A 44 16.17 -17.78 -1.91
CA ASP A 44 17.25 -17.24 -1.07
C ASP A 44 17.58 -15.77 -1.36
N ASN A 45 16.83 -15.09 -2.23
CA ASN A 45 17.11 -13.71 -2.63
C ASN A 45 15.89 -12.79 -2.51
N PRO A 46 15.65 -12.22 -1.32
CA PRO A 46 14.50 -11.31 -1.09
C PRO A 46 14.46 -10.12 -2.05
N TYR A 47 15.61 -9.63 -2.49
CA TYR A 47 15.71 -8.53 -3.46
C TYR A 47 15.11 -8.91 -4.83
N MET A 48 15.31 -10.14 -5.27
CA MET A 48 14.74 -10.61 -6.54
C MET A 48 13.23 -10.88 -6.41
N GLN A 49 12.76 -11.30 -5.24
CA GLN A 49 11.31 -11.42 -4.97
C GLN A 49 10.60 -10.06 -5.01
N GLU A 50 11.23 -9.00 -4.48
CA GLU A 50 10.70 -7.64 -4.61
C GLU A 50 10.63 -7.19 -6.08
N ARG A 51 11.62 -7.58 -6.89
CA ARG A 51 11.61 -7.31 -8.34
C ARG A 51 10.44 -7.98 -9.07
N ALA A 52 10.02 -9.17 -8.66
CA ALA A 52 8.83 -9.82 -9.19
C ALA A 52 7.56 -8.98 -8.96
N ALA A 53 7.42 -8.40 -7.76
CA ALA A 53 6.30 -7.51 -7.45
C ALA A 53 6.32 -6.23 -8.31
N ASP A 54 7.49 -5.64 -8.53
CA ASP A 54 7.66 -4.47 -9.40
C ASP A 54 7.24 -4.77 -10.84
N ILE A 55 7.64 -5.93 -11.38
CA ILE A 55 7.27 -6.35 -12.73
C ILE A 55 5.75 -6.53 -12.83
N ARG A 56 5.11 -7.14 -11.82
CA ARG A 56 3.65 -7.27 -11.80
C ARG A 56 2.94 -5.92 -11.85
N ASP A 57 3.38 -4.97 -11.02
CA ASP A 57 2.77 -3.62 -10.98
C ASP A 57 2.90 -2.92 -12.33
N VAL A 58 4.11 -2.92 -12.90
CA VAL A 58 4.36 -2.31 -14.22
C VAL A 58 3.55 -3.01 -15.31
N THR A 59 3.53 -4.34 -15.34
CA THR A 59 2.76 -5.13 -16.31
C THR A 59 1.27 -4.82 -16.26
N LYS A 60 0.69 -4.78 -15.06
CA LYS A 60 -0.73 -4.42 -14.85
C LYS A 60 -1.06 -3.07 -15.46
N ARG A 61 -0.18 -2.07 -15.26
CA ARG A 61 -0.36 -0.70 -15.77
C ARG A 61 -0.23 -0.64 -17.29
N VAL A 62 0.74 -1.37 -17.85
CA VAL A 62 0.91 -1.44 -19.32
C VAL A 62 -0.28 -2.14 -19.97
N LEU A 63 -0.73 -3.27 -19.41
CA LEU A 63 -1.92 -3.99 -19.88
C LEU A 63 -3.18 -3.11 -19.86
N ALA A 64 -3.38 -2.38 -18.78
CA ALA A 64 -4.51 -1.45 -18.68
C ALA A 64 -4.48 -0.40 -19.80
N ASN A 65 -3.29 0.18 -20.08
CA ASN A 65 -3.11 1.13 -21.17
C ASN A 65 -3.37 0.48 -22.54
N LEU A 66 -2.85 -0.71 -22.81
CA LEU A 66 -3.09 -1.45 -24.07
C LEU A 66 -4.58 -1.75 -24.28
N LEU A 67 -5.27 -2.14 -23.21
CA LEU A 67 -6.70 -2.45 -23.22
C LEU A 67 -7.60 -1.20 -23.18
N GLY A 68 -7.04 -0.01 -23.12
CA GLY A 68 -7.80 1.26 -22.98
C GLY A 68 -8.58 1.37 -21.64
N LYS A 69 -8.21 0.56 -20.64
CA LYS A 69 -8.84 0.58 -19.31
C LYS A 69 -8.15 1.58 -18.41
N LYS A 70 -8.94 2.45 -17.77
CA LYS A 70 -8.43 3.31 -16.70
C LYS A 70 -8.34 2.49 -15.42
N LEU A 71 -7.13 2.37 -14.88
CA LEU A 71 -6.96 1.86 -13.51
C LEU A 71 -7.43 2.94 -12.52
N PRO A 72 -8.09 2.56 -11.43
CA PRO A 72 -8.31 3.46 -10.32
C PRO A 72 -6.98 4.09 -9.91
N ASN A 73 -6.95 5.40 -9.79
CA ASN A 73 -5.74 6.12 -9.41
C ASN A 73 -5.97 6.83 -8.08
N PRO A 74 -5.34 6.38 -6.99
CA PRO A 74 -5.48 7.00 -5.68
C PRO A 74 -5.12 8.50 -5.65
N ALA A 75 -4.27 8.95 -6.59
CA ALA A 75 -3.91 10.37 -6.71
C ALA A 75 -5.07 11.27 -7.14
N THR A 76 -6.13 10.71 -7.73
CA THR A 76 -7.30 11.48 -8.18
C THR A 76 -8.35 11.67 -7.10
N ILE A 77 -8.17 11.07 -5.92
CA ILE A 77 -9.06 11.24 -4.77
C ILE A 77 -8.93 12.67 -4.26
N ASN A 78 -10.03 13.43 -4.33
CA ASN A 78 -10.11 14.84 -3.97
C ASN A 78 -11.14 15.17 -2.88
N GLU A 79 -11.75 14.14 -2.29
CA GLU A 79 -12.70 14.21 -1.17
C GLU A 79 -12.32 13.21 -0.07
N GLU A 80 -12.82 13.43 1.13
CA GLU A 80 -12.54 12.53 2.26
C GLU A 80 -13.09 11.13 1.99
N SER A 81 -12.19 10.15 1.92
CA SER A 81 -12.52 8.81 1.47
C SER A 81 -11.72 7.75 2.23
N ILE A 82 -12.29 6.57 2.29
CA ILE A 82 -11.62 5.34 2.71
C ILE A 82 -11.41 4.48 1.46
N VAL A 83 -10.16 4.11 1.21
CA VAL A 83 -9.80 3.27 0.05
C VAL A 83 -10.00 1.81 0.41
N VAL A 84 -10.83 1.11 -0.38
CA VAL A 84 -11.03 -0.33 -0.25
C VAL A 84 -10.48 -1.02 -1.49
N ALA A 85 -9.59 -1.98 -1.31
CA ALA A 85 -8.94 -2.68 -2.41
C ALA A 85 -8.67 -4.15 -2.08
N HIS A 86 -8.46 -4.97 -3.11
CA HIS A 86 -7.98 -6.33 -2.90
C HIS A 86 -6.56 -6.30 -2.32
N ASP A 87 -5.68 -5.48 -2.91
CA ASP A 87 -4.33 -5.17 -2.47
C ASP A 87 -3.95 -3.76 -2.92
N LEU A 88 -2.97 -3.17 -2.27
CA LEU A 88 -2.37 -1.89 -2.66
C LEU A 88 -0.89 -2.11 -2.97
N THR A 89 -0.51 -1.80 -4.21
CA THR A 89 0.87 -1.84 -4.64
C THR A 89 1.69 -0.71 -4.01
N PRO A 90 3.03 -0.81 -4.00
CA PRO A 90 3.89 0.30 -3.59
C PRO A 90 3.59 1.61 -4.33
N SER A 91 3.30 1.52 -5.62
CA SER A 91 2.92 2.67 -6.45
C SER A 91 1.58 3.28 -6.04
N ASP A 92 0.61 2.45 -5.66
CA ASP A 92 -0.71 2.92 -5.20
C ASP A 92 -0.58 3.65 -3.86
N THR A 93 0.12 3.04 -2.91
CA THR A 93 0.32 3.62 -1.56
C THR A 93 1.14 4.92 -1.59
N ALA A 94 2.13 5.02 -2.46
CA ALA A 94 2.93 6.25 -2.62
C ALA A 94 2.11 7.43 -3.19
N GLN A 95 0.99 7.15 -3.85
CA GLN A 95 0.11 8.16 -4.43
C GLN A 95 -1.05 8.56 -3.52
N LEU A 96 -1.21 7.91 -2.35
CA LEU A 96 -2.24 8.25 -1.37
C LEU A 96 -2.02 9.66 -0.82
N ASN A 97 -3.04 10.51 -0.95
CA ASN A 97 -3.00 11.85 -0.38
C ASN A 97 -3.66 11.84 1.01
N LYS A 98 -2.85 11.94 2.06
CA LYS A 98 -3.30 11.99 3.47
C LYS A 98 -4.37 13.06 3.74
N LYS A 99 -4.45 14.11 2.94
CA LYS A 99 -5.49 15.14 3.09
C LYS A 99 -6.87 14.54 2.88
N TYR A 100 -7.01 13.64 1.93
CA TYR A 100 -8.29 13.08 1.50
C TYR A 100 -8.46 11.62 1.94
N VAL A 101 -7.42 10.80 1.83
CA VAL A 101 -7.49 9.39 2.24
C VAL A 101 -7.31 9.29 3.74
N LYS A 102 -8.38 8.94 4.45
CA LYS A 102 -8.40 8.85 5.93
C LYS A 102 -8.05 7.45 6.43
N ALA A 103 -8.38 6.44 5.64
CA ALA A 103 -8.02 5.05 5.93
C ALA A 103 -7.93 4.24 4.64
N PHE A 104 -7.34 3.05 4.71
CA PHE A 104 -7.49 2.05 3.68
C PHE A 104 -7.67 0.65 4.27
N VAL A 105 -8.41 -0.17 3.54
CA VAL A 105 -8.74 -1.54 3.95
C VAL A 105 -8.48 -2.47 2.77
N THR A 106 -7.79 -3.61 3.01
CA THR A 106 -7.46 -4.56 1.94
C THR A 106 -7.86 -5.99 2.29
N ASN A 107 -8.19 -6.78 1.24
CA ASN A 107 -8.47 -8.20 1.39
C ASN A 107 -7.23 -8.96 1.87
N ILE A 108 -6.09 -8.68 1.25
CA ILE A 108 -4.81 -9.33 1.56
C ILE A 108 -3.84 -8.36 2.24
N GLY A 109 -2.77 -8.90 2.75
CA GLY A 109 -1.73 -8.15 3.43
C GLY A 109 -1.62 -8.52 4.91
N GLY A 110 -0.55 -8.08 5.54
CA GLY A 110 -0.26 -8.35 6.95
C GLY A 110 0.64 -7.28 7.55
N ARG A 111 1.01 -7.44 8.81
CA ARG A 111 1.77 -6.45 9.59
C ARG A 111 3.12 -6.04 8.99
N THR A 112 3.72 -6.91 8.20
CA THR A 112 5.03 -6.72 7.55
C THR A 112 4.91 -6.39 6.07
N SER A 113 3.69 -6.32 5.52
CA SER A 113 3.48 -5.96 4.12
C SER A 113 3.90 -4.50 3.86
N HIS A 114 4.24 -4.22 2.61
CA HIS A 114 4.60 -2.85 2.19
C HIS A 114 3.49 -1.85 2.53
N SER A 115 2.24 -2.21 2.28
CA SER A 115 1.06 -1.39 2.61
C SER A 115 0.97 -1.06 4.11
N ALA A 116 1.33 -2.03 5.00
CA ALA A 116 1.36 -1.80 6.44
C ALA A 116 2.48 -0.83 6.86
N ILE A 117 3.65 -0.94 6.22
CA ILE A 117 4.78 -0.03 6.47
C ILE A 117 4.41 1.38 6.01
N MET A 118 3.85 1.51 4.82
CA MET A 118 3.43 2.79 4.27
C MET A 118 2.30 3.44 5.08
N ALA A 119 1.33 2.64 5.59
CA ALA A 119 0.29 3.15 6.47
C ALA A 119 0.86 3.85 7.71
N ARG A 120 1.88 3.23 8.33
CA ARG A 120 2.56 3.80 9.49
C ARG A 120 3.34 5.06 9.13
N THR A 121 4.08 5.05 8.02
CA THR A 121 4.84 6.21 7.54
C THR A 121 3.93 7.38 7.19
N LEU A 122 2.80 7.10 6.53
CA LEU A 122 1.80 8.11 6.18
C LEU A 122 0.88 8.48 7.36
N GLU A 123 0.93 7.72 8.46
CA GLU A 123 0.03 7.86 9.60
C GLU A 123 -1.46 7.80 9.20
N ILE A 124 -1.79 6.91 8.27
CA ILE A 124 -3.15 6.65 7.82
C ILE A 124 -3.63 5.37 8.49
N ALA A 125 -4.86 5.35 8.99
CA ALA A 125 -5.45 4.14 9.56
C ALA A 125 -5.54 3.04 8.49
N ALA A 126 -5.13 1.81 8.83
CA ALA A 126 -5.16 0.70 7.89
C ALA A 126 -5.58 -0.60 8.55
N VAL A 127 -6.44 -1.35 7.87
CA VAL A 127 -6.81 -2.71 8.23
C VAL A 127 -6.55 -3.61 7.03
N LEU A 128 -5.69 -4.59 7.21
CA LEU A 128 -5.20 -5.46 6.13
C LEU A 128 -5.55 -6.91 6.44
N GLY A 129 -5.76 -7.71 5.39
CA GLY A 129 -6.05 -9.13 5.55
C GLY A 129 -7.50 -9.42 5.97
N THR A 130 -8.44 -8.61 5.52
CA THR A 130 -9.88 -8.81 5.79
C THR A 130 -10.50 -9.94 4.98
N ASN A 131 -9.76 -10.50 4.01
CA ASN A 131 -10.10 -11.54 3.05
C ASN A 131 -11.13 -11.12 1.98
N ASN A 132 -12.24 -10.50 2.34
CA ASN A 132 -13.37 -10.29 1.42
C ASN A 132 -14.02 -8.90 1.50
N ILE A 133 -13.34 -7.89 2.04
CA ILE A 133 -13.95 -6.55 2.20
C ILE A 133 -14.44 -5.96 0.86
N THR A 134 -13.75 -6.25 -0.25
CA THR A 134 -14.14 -5.78 -1.58
C THR A 134 -15.44 -6.37 -2.12
N GLU A 135 -15.92 -7.46 -1.53
CA GLU A 135 -17.19 -8.09 -1.88
C GLU A 135 -18.35 -7.50 -1.05
N LEU A 136 -18.04 -6.96 0.13
CA LEU A 136 -18.99 -6.47 1.11
C LEU A 136 -19.28 -4.99 0.97
N VAL A 137 -18.32 -4.21 0.44
CA VAL A 137 -18.38 -2.75 0.34
C VAL A 137 -18.63 -2.33 -1.10
N LYS A 138 -19.44 -1.30 -1.27
CA LYS A 138 -19.71 -0.64 -2.56
C LYS A 138 -19.24 0.81 -2.53
N ASP A 139 -19.00 1.37 -3.71
CA ASP A 139 -18.69 2.78 -3.84
C ASP A 139 -19.82 3.64 -3.25
N GLY A 140 -19.46 4.55 -2.37
CA GLY A 140 -20.39 5.42 -1.66
C GLY A 140 -20.84 4.91 -0.29
N ASP A 141 -20.50 3.68 0.10
CA ASP A 141 -20.75 3.20 1.47
C ASP A 141 -19.93 4.00 2.49
N ILE A 142 -20.52 4.23 3.67
CA ILE A 142 -19.82 4.84 4.79
C ILE A 142 -19.11 3.74 5.58
N LEU A 143 -17.85 3.99 5.91
CA LEU A 143 -17.05 3.06 6.71
C LEU A 143 -16.53 3.74 7.97
N ALA A 144 -16.51 3.00 9.08
CA ALA A 144 -15.72 3.35 10.26
C ALA A 144 -14.57 2.36 10.40
N VAL A 145 -13.34 2.86 10.50
CA VAL A 145 -12.12 2.05 10.49
C VAL A 145 -11.23 2.41 11.66
N SER A 146 -10.85 1.42 12.44
CA SER A 146 -9.86 1.55 13.52
C SER A 146 -8.58 0.78 13.18
N GLY A 147 -7.52 1.48 12.88
CA GLY A 147 -6.19 0.89 12.70
C GLY A 147 -5.55 0.38 13.99
N ILE A 148 -6.12 0.70 15.15
CA ILE A 148 -5.64 0.26 16.47
C ILE A 148 -6.24 -1.11 16.80
N THR A 149 -7.57 -1.25 16.69
CA THR A 149 -8.29 -2.49 17.03
C THR A 149 -8.37 -3.45 15.84
N GLY A 150 -8.17 -2.96 14.61
CA GLY A 150 -8.36 -3.73 13.38
C GLY A 150 -9.84 -3.88 12.99
N GLU A 151 -10.70 -3.06 13.55
CA GLU A 151 -12.15 -3.12 13.32
C GLU A 151 -12.57 -2.27 12.13
N VAL A 152 -13.48 -2.82 11.33
CA VAL A 152 -14.12 -2.15 10.19
C VAL A 152 -15.61 -2.34 10.28
N VAL A 153 -16.37 -1.25 10.34
CA VAL A 153 -17.84 -1.27 10.36
C VAL A 153 -18.34 -0.64 9.07
N ILE A 154 -19.18 -1.39 8.35
CA ILE A 154 -19.81 -0.95 7.11
C ILE A 154 -21.17 -0.34 7.42
N ASN A 155 -21.44 0.85 6.91
CA ASN A 155 -22.65 1.63 7.16
C ASN A 155 -22.96 1.74 8.67
N PRO A 156 -22.01 2.30 9.46
CA PRO A 156 -22.14 2.41 10.91
C PRO A 156 -23.32 3.29 11.32
N THR A 157 -23.89 2.98 12.48
CA THR A 157 -24.88 3.86 13.12
C THR A 157 -24.24 5.16 13.61
N GLU A 158 -25.06 6.18 13.89
CA GLU A 158 -24.56 7.45 14.45
C GLU A 158 -23.81 7.23 15.77
N GLU A 159 -24.26 6.30 16.60
CA GLU A 159 -23.61 5.94 17.86
C GLU A 159 -22.22 5.33 17.61
N GLN A 160 -22.11 4.38 16.67
CA GLN A 160 -20.83 3.80 16.28
C GLN A 160 -19.88 4.84 15.68
N ILE A 161 -20.38 5.75 14.85
CA ILE A 161 -19.57 6.87 14.32
C ILE A 161 -19.03 7.73 15.47
N ALA A 162 -19.85 8.02 16.47
CA ALA A 162 -19.45 8.80 17.64
C ALA A 162 -18.35 8.08 18.45
N GLU A 163 -18.49 6.77 18.65
CA GLU A 163 -17.47 5.95 19.34
C GLU A 163 -16.12 5.95 18.60
N PHE A 164 -16.13 5.72 17.27
CA PHE A 164 -14.90 5.74 16.48
C PHE A 164 -14.24 7.13 16.46
N LYS A 165 -15.04 8.21 16.40
CA LYS A 165 -14.52 9.59 16.49
C LYS A 165 -13.89 9.86 17.85
N ALA A 166 -14.57 9.49 18.95
CA ALA A 166 -14.05 9.65 20.30
C ALA A 166 -12.74 8.88 20.50
N ALA A 167 -12.63 7.65 19.98
CA ALA A 167 -11.40 6.88 20.01
C ALA A 167 -10.27 7.55 19.21
N GLY A 168 -10.59 8.12 18.05
CA GLY A 168 -9.64 8.88 17.23
C GLY A 168 -9.14 10.13 17.92
N GLU A 169 -10.02 10.90 18.57
CA GLU A 169 -9.67 12.08 19.36
C GLU A 169 -8.79 11.73 20.57
N ALA A 170 -9.12 10.64 21.26
CA ALA A 170 -8.30 10.15 22.38
C ALA A 170 -6.89 9.77 21.91
N TYR A 171 -6.78 9.08 20.78
CA TYR A 171 -5.47 8.75 20.18
C TYR A 171 -4.69 10.00 19.76
N ALA A 172 -5.36 10.97 19.12
CA ALA A 172 -4.73 12.22 18.72
C ALA A 172 -4.20 13.00 19.93
N LYS A 173 -4.95 13.02 21.04
CA LYS A 173 -4.51 13.64 22.31
C LYS A 173 -3.28 12.93 22.88
N GLN A 174 -3.32 11.61 22.94
CA GLN A 174 -2.18 10.82 23.42
C GLN A 174 -0.93 11.04 22.55
N LYS A 175 -1.11 11.11 21.24
CA LYS A 175 -0.01 11.42 20.30
C LYS A 175 0.57 12.81 20.53
N ALA A 176 -0.28 13.81 20.79
CA ALA A 176 0.16 15.16 21.13
C ALA A 176 0.96 15.19 22.46
N GLU A 177 0.56 14.41 23.45
CA GLU A 177 1.31 14.24 24.70
C GLU A 177 2.68 13.61 24.45
N TRP A 178 2.77 12.56 23.59
CA TRP A 178 4.05 11.97 23.20
C TRP A 178 4.96 12.93 22.43
N ALA A 179 4.39 13.79 21.61
CA ALA A 179 5.16 14.79 20.87
C ALA A 179 5.88 15.79 21.80
N LEU A 180 5.34 16.04 22.99
CA LEU A 180 6.00 16.88 24.01
C LEU A 180 7.27 16.23 24.59
N LEU A 181 7.41 14.91 24.45
CA LEU A 181 8.58 14.16 24.92
C LEU A 181 9.73 14.14 23.90
N LYS A 182 9.54 14.73 22.71
CA LYS A 182 10.54 14.68 21.63
C LYS A 182 11.93 15.13 22.07
N ASP A 183 11.99 16.18 22.88
CA ASP A 183 13.24 16.76 23.35
C ASP A 183 13.58 16.34 24.80
N ALA A 184 12.83 15.40 25.38
CA ALA A 184 13.08 14.91 26.71
C ALA A 184 14.36 14.07 26.76
N GLN A 185 15.12 14.19 27.86
CA GLN A 185 16.29 13.36 28.08
C GLN A 185 15.88 11.88 28.26
N THR A 186 16.56 10.98 27.57
CA THR A 186 16.34 9.53 27.66
C THR A 186 17.03 8.95 28.88
N VAL A 187 16.47 9.23 30.05
CA VAL A 187 17.02 8.84 31.37
C VAL A 187 15.98 7.98 32.10
N THR A 188 16.40 6.85 32.63
CA THR A 188 15.55 6.03 33.52
C THR A 188 15.42 6.65 34.90
N ALA A 189 14.48 6.18 35.73
CA ALA A 189 14.25 6.65 37.08
C ALA A 189 15.48 6.51 38.02
N ASP A 190 16.37 5.55 37.70
CA ASP A 190 17.65 5.34 38.41
C ASP A 190 18.82 6.17 37.83
N GLY A 191 18.55 7.09 36.90
CA GLY A 191 19.54 8.02 36.35
C GLY A 191 20.38 7.45 35.18
N LYS A 192 20.02 6.29 34.62
CA LYS A 192 20.73 5.72 33.46
C LYS A 192 20.32 6.41 32.18
N HIS A 193 21.29 6.86 31.40
CA HIS A 193 21.06 7.39 30.05
C HIS A 193 21.01 6.27 29.03
N PHE A 194 20.05 6.37 28.10
CA PHE A 194 19.91 5.49 26.95
C PHE A 194 19.94 6.32 25.67
N GLU A 195 20.59 5.80 24.65
CA GLU A 195 20.52 6.36 23.29
C GLU A 195 19.28 5.78 22.59
N LEU A 196 18.38 6.67 22.14
CA LEU A 196 17.25 6.29 21.28
C LEU A 196 17.62 6.62 19.84
N ALA A 197 17.65 5.59 19.02
CA ALA A 197 17.91 5.72 17.59
C ALA A 197 16.69 5.25 16.79
N ALA A 198 16.45 5.88 15.64
CA ALA A 198 15.41 5.51 14.71
C ALA A 198 15.98 5.37 13.30
N ASN A 199 15.38 4.48 12.52
CA ASN A 199 15.68 4.38 11.10
C ASN A 199 14.97 5.53 10.36
N ILE A 200 15.72 6.23 9.52
CA ILE A 200 15.21 7.31 8.69
C ILE A 200 14.90 6.72 7.31
N GLY A 201 13.67 6.83 6.86
CA GLY A 201 13.24 6.39 5.53
C GLY A 201 13.33 7.50 4.48
N THR A 202 13.09 8.75 4.89
CA THR A 202 13.07 9.92 4.00
C THR A 202 13.72 11.15 4.65
N PRO A 203 14.18 12.14 3.87
CA PRO A 203 14.69 13.40 4.42
C PRO A 203 13.68 14.19 5.25
N LYS A 204 12.39 13.85 5.23
CA LYS A 204 11.34 14.49 6.01
C LYS A 204 11.20 13.92 7.43
N ASP A 205 11.88 12.82 7.70
CA ASP A 205 11.84 12.15 9.00
C ASP A 205 12.87 12.78 9.99
N VAL A 206 13.66 13.74 9.51
CA VAL A 206 14.63 14.56 10.26
C VAL A 206 13.98 15.93 10.62
#